data_2293ad24934caf46f480e4e23471e9b6
#
_entry.id   2293ad24934caf46f480e4e23471e9b6
#
_cell.length_a   1.000
_cell.length_b   1.000
_cell.length_c   1.000
_cell.angle_alpha   90.00
_cell.angle_beta   90.00
_cell.angle_gamma   90.00
#
_symmetry.space_group_name_H-M   'P 1'
#
loop_
_entity.id
_entity.type
_entity.pdbx_description
1 polymer ?
#
loop_
_entity_poly.entity_id
_entity_poly.type
_entity_poly.pdbx_seq_one_letter_code
_entity_poly.pdbx_strand_id
1 'polypeptide(L)'
;MNYNIGIETQIRSLAKLLDDLQQGALQVPPFQRDFVWTRDDVKDLFESIKNNYPIGSLLIWKPKNNYNWDKLKSVGGFKLPKNYSQQVFLLDGYQRLSSLFGCLTNAQKANLEIDETIDRDSLYNLYFDLEEENFVYLRYTPRPYQVPVHILMSTSDFRQYSRKHIEPYCKDEQLDMYLDRADAFSRTLIDYKLAVVEISEASLSDAVNIFSRVNSKGTDISYDYMVNALSYSSDFSFSVEIDNLKEQLSQYHFEGITRNNLFRCYQSAFDEKMYFDQSNIEKLAVRPDFKNVVKKTTPYILKAAKFLYKELNVVDYKLLPYNIQLVFVMKFFSKLHTPNKMQIQELKRWFWITTYSNYFTIYSLSNQRKAFEYFLSFLNGEVDNSVYSDNPSVPFRTLPFPKTVSLSGVRSKALILFELQLLRERSKKIPTAYGLTLGKLDSKLPSSPENIVPTYMAKNYRSFNPNLKSFNHAEGISYNFLHLIPPINQVEDLKDCLKRRKKLIIEEEQNFVSKLGMDYIK
;
A
#
# COMPACT_ATOMS: atom_id res chain seq x y z
N MET A 1 -30.29 10.60 -20.07
CA MET A 1 -30.59 9.21 -19.63
C MET A 1 -31.10 9.31 -18.21
N ASN A 2 -32.37 9.00 -17.95
CA ASN A 2 -32.91 8.95 -16.58
C ASN A 2 -32.38 7.66 -15.94
N TYR A 3 -31.37 7.77 -15.09
CA TYR A 3 -30.88 6.67 -14.28
C TYR A 3 -31.85 6.49 -13.11
N ASN A 4 -32.67 5.47 -13.17
CA ASN A 4 -33.54 5.07 -12.05
C ASN A 4 -32.78 4.13 -11.10
N ILE A 5 -31.62 4.60 -10.58
CA ILE A 5 -30.88 3.85 -9.56
C ILE A 5 -31.66 3.96 -8.25
N GLY A 6 -32.10 2.82 -7.75
CA GLY A 6 -32.72 2.73 -6.44
C GLY A 6 -31.65 2.68 -5.35
N ILE A 7 -31.74 3.54 -4.34
CA ILE A 7 -30.92 3.45 -3.12
C ILE A 7 -31.87 3.34 -1.94
N GLU A 8 -31.76 2.23 -1.21
CA GLU A 8 -32.60 1.95 -0.05
C GLU A 8 -31.74 1.59 1.15
N THR A 9 -32.13 2.09 2.33
CA THR A 9 -31.47 1.71 3.59
C THR A 9 -32.41 0.82 4.38
N GLN A 10 -31.95 -0.36 4.74
CA GLN A 10 -32.67 -1.37 5.48
C GLN A 10 -31.92 -1.76 6.75
N ILE A 11 -32.64 -2.23 7.75
CA ILE A 11 -32.05 -2.86 8.93
C ILE A 11 -32.26 -4.36 8.81
N ARG A 12 -31.17 -5.13 8.78
CA ARG A 12 -31.21 -6.60 8.72
C ARG A 12 -30.58 -7.22 9.96
N SER A 13 -31.14 -8.32 10.47
CA SER A 13 -30.53 -9.08 11.56
C SER A 13 -29.25 -9.77 11.09
N LEU A 14 -28.29 -9.92 12.00
CA LEU A 14 -27.06 -10.65 11.75
C LEU A 14 -27.37 -12.08 11.27
N ALA A 15 -28.29 -12.77 11.95
CA ALA A 15 -28.70 -14.13 11.57
C ALA A 15 -29.18 -14.22 10.10
N LYS A 16 -29.97 -13.24 9.63
CA LYS A 16 -30.45 -13.21 8.24
C LYS A 16 -29.31 -13.01 7.24
N LEU A 17 -28.35 -12.13 7.56
CA LEU A 17 -27.18 -11.90 6.69
C LEU A 17 -26.30 -13.14 6.59
N LEU A 18 -26.10 -13.87 7.69
CA LEU A 18 -25.35 -15.14 7.68
C LEU A 18 -26.08 -16.22 6.86
N ASP A 19 -27.41 -16.29 6.97
CA ASP A 19 -28.24 -17.19 6.17
C ASP A 19 -28.17 -16.85 4.68
N ASP A 20 -28.29 -15.57 4.32
CA ASP A 20 -28.16 -15.09 2.93
C ASP A 20 -26.78 -15.47 2.31
N LEU A 21 -25.70 -15.42 3.09
CA LEU A 21 -24.38 -15.88 2.66
C LEU A 21 -24.35 -17.40 2.48
N GLN A 22 -24.86 -18.15 3.46
CA GLN A 22 -24.85 -19.62 3.43
C GLN A 22 -25.65 -20.17 2.26
N GLN A 23 -26.74 -19.52 1.88
CA GLN A 23 -27.58 -19.87 0.73
C GLN A 23 -27.08 -19.31 -0.59
N GLY A 24 -26.03 -18.47 -0.60
CA GLY A 24 -25.53 -17.78 -1.79
C GLY A 24 -26.44 -16.68 -2.31
N ALA A 25 -27.43 -16.25 -1.53
CA ALA A 25 -28.28 -15.10 -1.86
C ALA A 25 -27.51 -13.79 -1.78
N LEU A 26 -26.55 -13.70 -0.85
CA LEU A 26 -25.55 -12.63 -0.80
C LEU A 26 -24.18 -13.20 -1.18
N GLN A 27 -23.54 -12.61 -2.15
CA GLN A 27 -22.27 -13.08 -2.71
C GLN A 27 -21.21 -11.97 -2.61
N VAL A 28 -19.93 -12.37 -2.72
CA VAL A 28 -18.82 -11.41 -2.76
C VAL A 28 -18.16 -11.46 -4.13
N PRO A 29 -18.12 -10.31 -4.85
CA PRO A 29 -17.56 -10.29 -6.20
C PRO A 29 -16.04 -10.56 -6.17
N PRO A 30 -15.47 -11.10 -7.27
CA PRO A 30 -14.07 -11.53 -7.31
C PRO A 30 -13.06 -10.38 -7.21
N PHE A 31 -13.46 -9.16 -7.50
CA PHE A 31 -12.61 -7.97 -7.44
C PHE A 31 -12.52 -7.35 -6.04
N GLN A 32 -13.21 -7.90 -5.01
CA GLN A 32 -13.00 -7.47 -3.62
C GLN A 32 -11.55 -7.71 -3.19
N ARG A 33 -11.02 -6.78 -2.37
CA ARG A 33 -9.70 -6.95 -1.77
C ARG A 33 -9.65 -8.23 -0.92
N ASP A 34 -8.44 -8.76 -0.72
CA ASP A 34 -8.27 -9.93 0.11
C ASP A 34 -8.61 -9.65 1.59
N PHE A 35 -8.83 -10.72 2.34
CA PHE A 35 -8.99 -10.61 3.78
C PHE A 35 -7.64 -10.24 4.41
N VAL A 36 -7.61 -9.13 5.15
CA VAL A 36 -6.38 -8.57 5.73
C VAL A 36 -6.47 -8.33 7.24
N TRP A 37 -7.63 -8.56 7.85
CA TRP A 37 -7.81 -8.37 9.28
C TRP A 37 -7.01 -9.39 10.09
N THR A 38 -6.46 -8.91 11.19
CA THR A 38 -5.75 -9.69 12.19
C THR A 38 -6.72 -10.29 13.21
N ARG A 39 -6.21 -11.19 14.07
CA ARG A 39 -6.98 -11.71 15.21
C ARG A 39 -7.47 -10.62 16.15
N ASP A 40 -6.70 -9.56 16.32
CA ASP A 40 -7.08 -8.45 17.20
C ASP A 40 -8.21 -7.64 16.58
N ASP A 41 -8.19 -7.37 15.27
CA ASP A 41 -9.31 -6.72 14.57
C ASP A 41 -10.61 -7.53 14.70
N VAL A 42 -10.53 -8.86 14.63
CA VAL A 42 -11.68 -9.75 14.82
C VAL A 42 -12.20 -9.68 16.26
N LYS A 43 -11.33 -9.71 17.26
CA LYS A 43 -11.73 -9.57 18.68
C LYS A 43 -12.42 -8.22 18.91
N ASP A 44 -11.86 -7.12 18.41
CA ASP A 44 -12.43 -5.78 18.55
C ASP A 44 -13.83 -5.67 17.93
N LEU A 45 -14.05 -6.38 16.80
CA LEU A 45 -15.39 -6.49 16.20
C LEU A 45 -16.37 -7.18 17.15
N PHE A 46 -15.99 -8.32 17.74
CA PHE A 46 -16.85 -9.06 18.65
C PHE A 46 -17.07 -8.33 19.98
N GLU A 47 -16.07 -7.62 20.49
CA GLU A 47 -16.22 -6.72 21.65
C GLU A 47 -17.22 -5.59 21.35
N SER A 48 -17.18 -5.03 20.15
CA SER A 48 -18.17 -4.02 19.74
C SER A 48 -19.59 -4.58 19.71
N ILE A 49 -19.77 -5.81 19.21
CA ILE A 49 -21.08 -6.47 19.19
C ILE A 49 -21.56 -6.78 20.62
N LYS A 50 -20.68 -7.33 21.48
CA LYS A 50 -21.00 -7.62 22.89
C LYS A 50 -21.54 -6.38 23.60
N ASN A 51 -20.95 -5.22 23.34
CA ASN A 51 -21.37 -3.94 23.89
C ASN A 51 -22.53 -3.28 23.11
N ASN A 52 -23.11 -3.97 22.14
CA ASN A 52 -24.16 -3.46 21.25
C ASN A 52 -23.80 -2.14 20.54
N TYR A 53 -22.51 -1.96 20.22
CA TYR A 53 -22.02 -0.80 19.48
C TYR A 53 -22.24 -1.00 17.97
N PRO A 54 -22.53 0.06 17.21
CA PRO A 54 -22.67 -0.05 15.77
C PRO A 54 -21.31 -0.35 15.12
N ILE A 55 -21.26 -1.40 14.28
CA ILE A 55 -20.06 -1.82 13.57
C ILE A 55 -19.98 -1.25 12.14
N GLY A 56 -20.75 -0.21 11.84
CA GLY A 56 -20.86 0.40 10.51
C GLY A 56 -21.92 -0.28 9.62
N SER A 57 -22.21 0.35 8.47
CA SER A 57 -23.16 -0.18 7.50
C SER A 57 -22.50 -1.14 6.51
N LEU A 58 -23.31 -2.02 5.92
CA LEU A 58 -22.94 -2.79 4.74
C LEU A 58 -23.46 -2.11 3.48
N LEU A 59 -22.71 -2.17 2.39
CA LEU A 59 -23.16 -1.73 1.08
C LEU A 59 -23.33 -2.95 0.19
N ILE A 60 -24.55 -3.16 -0.30
CA ILE A 60 -24.87 -4.27 -1.21
C ILE A 60 -25.39 -3.72 -2.54
N TRP A 61 -25.18 -4.49 -3.58
CA TRP A 61 -25.57 -4.15 -4.93
C TRP A 61 -26.38 -5.26 -5.56
N LYS A 62 -27.57 -4.91 -6.00
CA LYS A 62 -28.47 -5.74 -6.79
C LYS A 62 -28.39 -5.28 -8.25
N PRO A 63 -27.65 -5.98 -9.09
CA PRO A 63 -27.43 -5.55 -10.47
C PRO A 63 -28.69 -5.63 -11.30
N LYS A 64 -28.77 -4.75 -12.31
CA LYS A 64 -29.80 -4.82 -13.33
C LYS A 64 -29.67 -6.07 -14.22
N ASN A 65 -28.43 -6.44 -14.55
CA ASN A 65 -28.10 -7.59 -15.37
C ASN A 65 -27.31 -8.61 -14.55
N ASN A 66 -27.50 -9.89 -14.84
CA ASN A 66 -26.73 -10.94 -14.18
C ASN A 66 -25.26 -10.93 -14.64
N TYR A 67 -24.37 -11.14 -13.69
CA TYR A 67 -22.94 -11.27 -13.93
C TYR A 67 -22.52 -12.72 -13.73
N ASN A 68 -21.86 -13.30 -14.72
CA ASN A 68 -21.35 -14.66 -14.66
C ASN A 68 -19.83 -14.64 -14.41
N TRP A 69 -19.45 -14.48 -13.14
CA TRP A 69 -18.05 -14.61 -12.75
C TRP A 69 -17.70 -16.06 -12.42
N ASP A 70 -16.62 -16.56 -13.01
CA ASP A 70 -16.17 -17.95 -12.81
C ASP A 70 -15.83 -18.25 -11.35
N LYS A 71 -15.26 -17.29 -10.64
CA LYS A 71 -14.91 -17.38 -9.23
C LYS A 71 -15.49 -16.21 -8.44
N LEU A 72 -16.10 -16.52 -7.31
CA LEU A 72 -16.51 -15.55 -6.28
C LEU A 72 -15.48 -15.57 -5.14
N LYS A 73 -15.39 -14.50 -4.36
CA LYS A 73 -14.56 -14.49 -3.15
C LYS A 73 -15.16 -15.39 -2.09
N SER A 74 -14.30 -16.11 -1.39
CA SER A 74 -14.66 -16.85 -0.19
C SER A 74 -14.99 -15.91 0.96
N VAL A 75 -15.90 -16.34 1.85
CA VAL A 75 -16.32 -15.58 3.03
C VAL A 75 -16.10 -16.43 4.27
N GLY A 76 -15.36 -15.91 5.24
CA GLY A 76 -15.05 -16.64 6.46
C GLY A 76 -14.33 -17.98 6.23
N GLY A 77 -13.59 -18.09 5.11
CA GLY A 77 -12.92 -19.33 4.70
C GLY A 77 -13.84 -20.39 4.08
N PHE A 78 -15.04 -20.00 3.63
CA PHE A 78 -15.95 -20.86 2.88
C PHE A 78 -16.17 -20.35 1.47
N LYS A 79 -16.24 -21.27 0.49
CA LYS A 79 -16.74 -21.00 -0.85
C LYS A 79 -18.26 -21.02 -0.81
N LEU A 80 -18.87 -19.90 -1.16
CA LEU A 80 -20.33 -19.78 -1.13
C LEU A 80 -20.97 -20.42 -2.38
N PRO A 81 -22.21 -20.95 -2.25
CA PRO A 81 -22.98 -21.41 -3.39
C PRO A 81 -23.22 -20.28 -4.40
N LYS A 82 -23.23 -20.62 -5.69
CA LYS A 82 -23.57 -19.67 -6.74
C LYS A 82 -25.09 -19.65 -6.93
N ASN A 83 -25.71 -18.50 -6.70
CA ASN A 83 -27.11 -18.27 -7.02
C ASN A 83 -27.21 -17.34 -8.23
N TYR A 84 -27.76 -17.83 -9.32
CA TYR A 84 -27.91 -17.09 -10.58
C TYR A 84 -29.30 -16.47 -10.77
N SER A 85 -30.28 -16.86 -9.96
CA SER A 85 -31.65 -16.38 -10.11
C SER A 85 -31.85 -14.98 -9.54
N GLN A 86 -31.13 -14.64 -8.47
CA GLN A 86 -31.22 -13.35 -7.81
C GLN A 86 -29.85 -12.98 -7.21
N GLN A 87 -29.07 -12.24 -7.99
CA GLN A 87 -27.72 -11.88 -7.58
C GLN A 87 -27.73 -10.62 -6.73
N VAL A 88 -27.18 -10.71 -5.52
CA VAL A 88 -26.87 -9.58 -4.66
C VAL A 88 -25.41 -9.66 -4.25
N PHE A 89 -24.67 -8.59 -4.43
CA PHE A 89 -23.24 -8.55 -4.18
C PHE A 89 -22.88 -7.60 -3.05
N LEU A 90 -21.99 -8.03 -2.15
CA LEU A 90 -21.42 -7.20 -1.11
C LEU A 90 -20.33 -6.31 -1.71
N LEU A 91 -20.52 -4.99 -1.67
CA LEU A 91 -19.52 -4.01 -2.11
C LEU A 91 -18.68 -3.47 -0.96
N ASP A 92 -19.27 -3.22 0.22
CA ASP A 92 -18.53 -2.81 1.41
C ASP A 92 -18.92 -3.62 2.64
N GLY A 93 -17.97 -3.78 3.56
CA GLY A 93 -18.13 -4.57 4.78
C GLY A 93 -17.58 -5.99 4.68
N TYR A 94 -16.81 -6.32 3.65
CA TYR A 94 -16.28 -7.68 3.44
C TYR A 94 -15.48 -8.20 4.63
N GLN A 95 -14.56 -7.40 5.21
CA GLN A 95 -13.75 -7.82 6.37
C GLN A 95 -14.65 -8.18 7.56
N ARG A 96 -15.61 -7.29 7.87
CA ARG A 96 -16.56 -7.47 8.98
C ARG A 96 -17.43 -8.71 8.79
N LEU A 97 -18.08 -8.81 7.63
CA LEU A 97 -19.00 -9.89 7.35
C LEU A 97 -18.28 -11.25 7.21
N SER A 98 -17.04 -11.24 6.67
CA SER A 98 -16.20 -12.43 6.59
C SER A 98 -15.78 -12.92 7.99
N SER A 99 -15.42 -12.01 8.90
CA SER A 99 -15.10 -12.35 10.29
C SER A 99 -16.30 -12.93 11.02
N LEU A 100 -17.46 -12.29 10.88
CA LEU A 100 -18.69 -12.77 11.51
C LEU A 100 -19.10 -14.14 10.96
N PHE A 101 -19.12 -14.30 9.65
CA PHE A 101 -19.48 -15.57 9.03
C PHE A 101 -18.51 -16.69 9.39
N GLY A 102 -17.20 -16.40 9.36
CA GLY A 102 -16.16 -17.37 9.70
C GLY A 102 -16.22 -17.85 11.14
N CYS A 103 -16.41 -16.93 12.10
CA CYS A 103 -16.45 -17.25 13.53
C CYS A 103 -17.80 -17.83 14.00
N LEU A 104 -18.92 -17.42 13.38
CA LEU A 104 -20.27 -17.81 13.83
C LEU A 104 -20.84 -19.01 13.07
N THR A 105 -20.23 -19.41 11.96
CA THR A 105 -20.69 -20.57 11.17
C THR A 105 -19.98 -21.84 11.62
N ASN A 106 -20.76 -22.83 12.06
CA ASN A 106 -20.23 -24.14 12.39
C ASN A 106 -19.85 -24.90 11.11
N ALA A 107 -18.55 -25.11 10.90
CA ALA A 107 -18.03 -25.74 9.69
C ALA A 107 -18.56 -27.16 9.45
N GLN A 108 -18.85 -27.91 10.53
CA GLN A 108 -19.36 -29.30 10.43
C GLN A 108 -20.83 -29.35 10.02
N LYS A 109 -21.61 -28.31 10.34
CA LYS A 109 -23.05 -28.23 10.07
C LYS A 109 -23.39 -27.43 8.80
N ALA A 110 -22.48 -26.56 8.33
CA ALA A 110 -22.77 -25.59 7.27
C ALA A 110 -22.94 -26.22 5.87
N ASN A 111 -22.45 -27.43 5.66
CA ASN A 111 -22.43 -28.11 4.35
C ASN A 111 -21.86 -27.21 3.22
N LEU A 112 -20.84 -26.43 3.53
CA LEU A 112 -20.14 -25.54 2.62
C LEU A 112 -18.73 -26.06 2.31
N GLU A 113 -18.27 -25.82 1.09
CA GLU A 113 -16.89 -26.12 0.72
C GLU A 113 -15.92 -25.17 1.42
N ILE A 114 -14.90 -25.73 2.09
CA ILE A 114 -13.84 -24.93 2.74
C ILE A 114 -12.86 -24.45 1.67
N ASP A 115 -12.43 -23.21 1.78
CA ASP A 115 -11.34 -22.68 0.99
C ASP A 115 -10.00 -23.01 1.67
N GLU A 116 -9.31 -24.01 1.17
CA GLU A 116 -8.04 -24.51 1.71
C GLU A 116 -6.90 -23.46 1.67
N THR A 117 -7.07 -22.36 0.93
CA THR A 117 -6.07 -21.29 0.88
C THR A 117 -6.13 -20.39 2.12
N ILE A 118 -7.17 -20.51 2.95
CA ILE A 118 -7.41 -19.70 4.15
C ILE A 118 -7.25 -20.60 5.40
N ASP A 119 -6.32 -20.22 6.26
CA ASP A 119 -6.16 -20.88 7.58
C ASP A 119 -7.29 -20.44 8.52
N ARG A 120 -8.41 -21.20 8.45
CA ARG A 120 -9.60 -20.93 9.26
C ARG A 120 -9.34 -21.07 10.75
N ASP A 121 -8.57 -22.08 11.17
CA ASP A 121 -8.30 -22.33 12.58
C ASP A 121 -7.51 -21.18 13.21
N SER A 122 -6.65 -20.59 12.42
CA SER A 122 -5.90 -19.40 12.86
C SER A 122 -6.77 -18.16 12.98
N LEU A 123 -7.73 -17.93 12.08
CA LEU A 123 -8.45 -16.66 11.95
C LEU A 123 -9.84 -16.67 12.60
N TYR A 124 -10.54 -17.81 12.59
CA TYR A 124 -11.97 -17.86 12.91
C TYR A 124 -12.31 -18.79 14.09
N ASN A 125 -11.32 -19.44 14.70
CA ASN A 125 -11.52 -20.26 15.88
C ASN A 125 -11.51 -19.41 17.17
N LEU A 126 -12.52 -18.55 17.28
CA LEU A 126 -12.68 -17.59 18.36
C LEU A 126 -13.52 -18.21 19.49
N TYR A 127 -13.10 -17.96 20.72
CA TYR A 127 -13.79 -18.39 21.94
C TYR A 127 -14.22 -17.17 22.75
N PHE A 128 -15.36 -17.30 23.45
CA PHE A 128 -15.79 -16.39 24.47
C PHE A 128 -15.47 -16.98 25.85
N ASP A 129 -14.67 -16.28 26.62
CA ASP A 129 -14.28 -16.65 27.97
C ASP A 129 -15.35 -16.13 28.93
N LEU A 130 -16.13 -17.06 29.53
CA LEU A 130 -17.23 -16.73 30.43
C LEU A 130 -16.77 -16.21 31.79
N GLU A 131 -15.50 -16.44 32.17
CA GLU A 131 -14.96 -15.93 33.43
C GLU A 131 -14.51 -14.48 33.30
N GLU A 132 -13.80 -14.16 32.23
CA GLU A 132 -13.25 -12.83 31.99
C GLU A 132 -14.14 -11.95 31.11
N GLU A 133 -15.23 -12.50 30.56
CA GLU A 133 -16.16 -11.85 29.61
C GLU A 133 -15.47 -11.21 28.39
N ASN A 134 -14.42 -11.85 27.87
CA ASN A 134 -13.65 -11.37 26.73
C ASN A 134 -13.49 -12.43 25.64
N PHE A 135 -12.92 -12.04 24.48
CA PHE A 135 -12.70 -12.94 23.36
C PHE A 135 -11.25 -13.38 23.29
N VAL A 136 -11.02 -14.70 23.10
CA VAL A 136 -9.69 -15.32 23.12
C VAL A 136 -9.49 -16.27 21.95
N TYR A 137 -8.24 -16.34 21.46
CA TYR A 137 -7.74 -17.40 20.60
C TYR A 137 -6.87 -18.33 21.41
N LEU A 138 -7.23 -19.62 21.46
CA LEU A 138 -6.58 -20.58 22.32
C LEU A 138 -5.44 -21.29 21.57
N ARG A 139 -4.35 -21.54 22.29
CA ARG A 139 -3.21 -22.37 21.84
C ARG A 139 -3.17 -23.72 22.59
N TYR A 140 -4.19 -23.99 23.42
CA TYR A 140 -4.32 -25.16 24.30
C TYR A 140 -5.76 -25.65 24.29
N THR A 141 -6.01 -26.79 24.92
CA THR A 141 -7.37 -27.32 25.10
C THR A 141 -8.24 -26.30 25.87
N PRO A 142 -9.45 -25.96 25.35
CA PRO A 142 -10.35 -25.03 26.03
C PRO A 142 -10.66 -25.44 27.47
N ARG A 143 -10.71 -24.48 28.35
CA ARG A 143 -11.26 -24.65 29.70
C ARG A 143 -12.78 -24.75 29.64
N PRO A 144 -13.46 -25.32 30.64
CA PRO A 144 -14.92 -25.50 30.62
C PRO A 144 -15.71 -24.21 30.35
N TYR A 145 -15.22 -23.07 30.81
CA TYR A 145 -15.84 -21.77 30.66
C TYR A 145 -15.42 -21.01 29.34
N GLN A 146 -14.61 -21.61 28.49
CA GLN A 146 -14.21 -21.04 27.19
C GLN A 146 -15.04 -21.66 26.09
N VAL A 147 -16.04 -20.94 25.60
CA VAL A 147 -17.05 -21.44 24.67
C VAL A 147 -16.77 -20.95 23.25
N PRO A 148 -16.72 -21.84 22.22
CA PRO A 148 -16.62 -21.40 20.83
C PRO A 148 -17.79 -20.48 20.48
N VAL A 149 -17.52 -19.31 19.88
CA VAL A 149 -18.59 -18.30 19.67
C VAL A 149 -19.72 -18.78 18.77
N HIS A 150 -19.46 -19.70 17.82
CA HIS A 150 -20.51 -20.28 16.98
C HIS A 150 -21.57 -21.08 17.75
N ILE A 151 -21.21 -21.61 18.92
CA ILE A 151 -22.15 -22.35 19.78
C ILE A 151 -23.21 -21.40 20.35
N LEU A 152 -22.85 -20.14 20.60
CA LEU A 152 -23.73 -19.13 21.19
C LEU A 152 -24.79 -18.58 20.22
N MET A 153 -24.69 -18.91 18.92
CA MET A 153 -25.71 -18.56 17.92
C MET A 153 -26.98 -19.43 18.01
N SER A 154 -26.96 -20.52 18.78
CA SER A 154 -28.09 -21.45 18.93
C SER A 154 -28.26 -21.87 20.38
N THR A 155 -29.40 -21.53 20.96
CA THR A 155 -29.73 -21.93 22.33
C THR A 155 -29.69 -23.46 22.52
N SER A 156 -30.10 -24.25 21.52
CA SER A 156 -30.03 -25.70 21.57
C SER A 156 -28.59 -26.23 21.58
N ASP A 157 -27.72 -25.63 20.77
CA ASP A 157 -26.31 -26.02 20.69
C ASP A 157 -25.56 -25.64 21.97
N PHE A 158 -25.84 -24.45 22.50
CA PHE A 158 -25.27 -24.03 23.78
C PHE A 158 -25.72 -24.94 24.93
N ARG A 159 -27.00 -25.26 25.02
CA ARG A 159 -27.51 -26.20 26.05
C ARG A 159 -26.85 -27.58 25.97
N GLN A 160 -26.65 -28.10 24.76
CA GLN A 160 -25.95 -29.37 24.56
C GLN A 160 -24.46 -29.26 24.96
N TYR A 161 -23.82 -28.16 24.60
CA TYR A 161 -22.43 -27.87 24.95
C TYR A 161 -22.25 -27.73 26.47
N SER A 162 -23.13 -26.97 27.14
CA SER A 162 -23.10 -26.77 28.59
C SER A 162 -23.15 -28.10 29.35
N ARG A 163 -24.11 -28.93 29.02
CA ARG A 163 -24.24 -30.27 29.67
C ARG A 163 -22.99 -31.14 29.54
N LYS A 164 -22.27 -31.01 28.45
CA LYS A 164 -21.09 -31.84 28.16
C LYS A 164 -19.77 -31.23 28.68
N HIS A 165 -19.64 -29.92 28.65
CA HIS A 165 -18.36 -29.27 28.84
C HIS A 165 -18.31 -28.28 30.03
N ILE A 166 -19.44 -27.76 30.52
CA ILE A 166 -19.48 -26.78 31.63
C ILE A 166 -20.00 -27.45 32.90
N GLU A 167 -21.21 -27.98 32.89
CA GLU A 167 -21.90 -28.59 34.06
C GLU A 167 -21.10 -29.67 34.78
N PRO A 168 -20.31 -30.54 34.12
CA PRO A 168 -19.52 -31.55 34.83
C PRO A 168 -18.37 -30.99 35.66
N TYR A 169 -17.94 -29.74 35.40
CA TYR A 169 -16.77 -29.13 35.98
C TYR A 169 -17.07 -27.89 36.86
N CYS A 170 -18.27 -27.32 36.72
CA CYS A 170 -18.70 -26.13 37.44
C CYS A 170 -20.04 -26.44 38.15
N LYS A 171 -20.21 -25.92 39.36
CA LYS A 171 -21.43 -26.16 40.16
C LYS A 171 -21.88 -24.85 40.85
N ASP A 172 -23.12 -24.87 41.27
CA ASP A 172 -23.76 -23.85 42.06
C ASP A 172 -23.65 -22.44 41.44
N GLU A 173 -23.34 -21.43 42.24
CA GLU A 173 -23.27 -20.01 41.83
C GLU A 173 -22.35 -19.75 40.63
N GLN A 174 -21.27 -20.53 40.49
CA GLN A 174 -20.34 -20.36 39.38
C GLN A 174 -20.96 -20.84 38.06
N LEU A 175 -21.70 -21.95 38.09
CA LEU A 175 -22.42 -22.44 36.92
C LEU A 175 -23.50 -21.45 36.47
N ASP A 176 -24.30 -20.94 37.41
CA ASP A 176 -25.36 -19.98 37.11
C ASP A 176 -24.75 -18.71 36.49
N MET A 177 -23.66 -18.18 37.04
CA MET A 177 -22.95 -17.04 36.48
C MET A 177 -22.49 -17.27 35.03
N TYR A 178 -21.93 -18.45 34.72
CA TYR A 178 -21.49 -18.74 33.34
C TYR A 178 -22.66 -18.89 32.37
N LEU A 179 -23.76 -19.51 32.81
CA LEU A 179 -24.97 -19.62 32.01
C LEU A 179 -25.60 -18.26 31.72
N ASP A 180 -25.68 -17.39 32.72
CA ASP A 180 -26.21 -16.04 32.57
C ASP A 180 -25.38 -15.19 31.60
N ARG A 181 -24.02 -15.26 31.71
CA ARG A 181 -23.12 -14.54 30.80
C ARG A 181 -23.22 -15.05 29.36
N ALA A 182 -23.30 -16.36 29.19
CA ALA A 182 -23.48 -16.97 27.87
C ALA A 182 -24.82 -16.58 27.24
N ASP A 183 -25.91 -16.63 28.04
CA ASP A 183 -27.24 -16.22 27.61
C ASP A 183 -27.31 -14.73 27.24
N ALA A 184 -26.69 -13.88 28.01
CA ALA A 184 -26.64 -12.44 27.74
C ALA A 184 -25.96 -12.15 26.39
N PHE A 185 -24.80 -12.76 26.14
CA PHE A 185 -24.10 -12.58 24.87
C PHE A 185 -24.82 -13.27 23.69
N SER A 186 -25.38 -14.45 23.90
CA SER A 186 -26.21 -15.16 22.91
C SER A 186 -27.39 -14.31 22.43
N ARG A 187 -28.14 -13.68 23.36
CA ARG A 187 -29.23 -12.74 23.02
C ARG A 187 -28.72 -11.57 22.22
N THR A 188 -27.60 -10.96 22.63
CA THR A 188 -26.98 -9.85 21.89
C THR A 188 -26.64 -10.25 20.46
N LEU A 189 -26.05 -11.43 20.23
CA LEU A 189 -25.73 -11.93 18.90
C LEU A 189 -26.97 -12.18 18.03
N ILE A 190 -28.00 -12.81 18.60
CA ILE A 190 -29.23 -13.17 17.86
C ILE A 190 -30.01 -11.91 17.48
N ASP A 191 -30.09 -10.92 18.39
CA ASP A 191 -30.84 -9.70 18.20
C ASP A 191 -30.05 -8.61 17.45
N TYR A 192 -28.74 -8.84 17.20
CA TYR A 192 -27.89 -7.84 16.60
C TYR A 192 -28.32 -7.51 15.18
N LYS A 193 -28.39 -6.20 14.90
CA LYS A 193 -28.88 -5.67 13.62
C LYS A 193 -27.85 -4.78 12.97
N LEU A 194 -27.72 -4.90 11.65
CA LEU A 194 -26.83 -4.08 10.84
C LEU A 194 -27.64 -3.19 9.88
N ALA A 195 -27.17 -1.97 9.71
CA ALA A 195 -27.66 -1.12 8.63
C ALA A 195 -27.08 -1.63 7.29
N VAL A 196 -27.96 -1.79 6.31
CA VAL A 196 -27.62 -2.25 4.97
C VAL A 196 -28.11 -1.22 3.98
N VAL A 197 -27.21 -0.67 3.17
CA VAL A 197 -27.56 0.20 2.04
C VAL A 197 -27.56 -0.65 0.78
N GLU A 198 -28.72 -0.75 0.15
CA GLU A 198 -28.91 -1.51 -1.09
C GLU A 198 -28.95 -0.55 -2.29
N ILE A 199 -28.12 -0.84 -3.29
CA ILE A 199 -28.12 -0.18 -4.60
C ILE A 199 -28.79 -1.16 -5.57
N SER A 200 -29.91 -0.76 -6.18
CA SER A 200 -30.65 -1.57 -7.14
C SER A 200 -30.65 -0.94 -8.53
N GLU A 201 -30.81 -1.76 -9.56
CA GLU A 201 -30.90 -1.35 -10.98
C GLU A 201 -29.65 -0.61 -11.52
N ALA A 202 -28.56 -0.59 -10.77
CA ALA A 202 -27.30 0.05 -11.15
C ALA A 202 -26.45 -0.85 -12.04
N SER A 203 -25.72 -0.24 -12.98
CA SER A 203 -24.63 -0.93 -13.68
C SER A 203 -23.44 -1.18 -12.72
N LEU A 204 -22.50 -2.04 -13.10
CA LEU A 204 -21.26 -2.24 -12.34
C LEU A 204 -20.49 -0.91 -12.17
N SER A 205 -20.43 -0.09 -13.22
CA SER A 205 -19.78 1.22 -13.18
C SER A 205 -20.45 2.15 -12.15
N ASP A 206 -21.78 2.21 -12.15
CA ASP A 206 -22.51 3.03 -11.19
C ASP A 206 -22.31 2.55 -9.75
N ALA A 207 -22.38 1.23 -9.54
CA ALA A 207 -22.18 0.61 -8.21
C ALA A 207 -20.77 0.89 -7.66
N VAL A 208 -19.74 0.75 -8.48
CA VAL A 208 -18.35 1.05 -8.11
C VAL A 208 -18.15 2.55 -7.84
N ASN A 209 -18.80 3.43 -8.61
CA ASN A 209 -18.76 4.87 -8.37
C ASN A 209 -19.43 5.29 -7.06
N ILE A 210 -20.60 4.74 -6.76
CA ILE A 210 -21.30 5.00 -5.50
C ILE A 210 -20.44 4.51 -4.34
N PHE A 211 -19.91 3.28 -4.45
CA PHE A 211 -19.00 2.72 -3.45
C PHE A 211 -17.78 3.63 -3.21
N SER A 212 -17.13 4.11 -4.27
CA SER A 212 -15.98 5.01 -4.17
C SER A 212 -16.33 6.31 -3.42
N ARG A 213 -17.49 6.90 -3.71
CA ARG A 213 -17.95 8.16 -3.06
C ARG A 213 -18.34 7.98 -1.60
N VAL A 214 -18.99 6.87 -1.27
CA VAL A 214 -19.38 6.55 0.12
C VAL A 214 -18.15 6.40 1.00
N ASN A 215 -17.10 5.78 0.49
CA ASN A 215 -15.86 5.51 1.24
C ASN A 215 -14.83 6.64 1.19
N SER A 216 -14.98 7.64 0.29
CA SER A 216 -14.00 8.74 0.12
C SER A 216 -13.77 9.61 1.37
N LYS A 217 -14.62 9.50 2.40
CA LYS A 217 -14.49 10.22 3.68
C LYS A 217 -13.81 9.41 4.80
N GLY A 218 -13.52 8.11 4.59
CA GLY A 218 -12.96 7.24 5.65
C GLY A 218 -11.60 6.61 5.32
N THR A 219 -11.50 5.94 4.23
CA THR A 219 -10.25 5.36 3.69
C THR A 219 -10.24 5.59 2.19
N ASP A 220 -9.18 6.21 1.68
CA ASP A 220 -9.01 6.38 0.23
C ASP A 220 -9.12 5.02 -0.46
N ILE A 221 -10.23 4.81 -1.18
CA ILE A 221 -10.32 3.66 -2.05
C ILE A 221 -9.29 3.88 -3.16
N SER A 222 -8.36 2.98 -3.20
CA SER A 222 -7.34 2.98 -4.22
C SER A 222 -8.00 2.83 -5.60
N TYR A 223 -7.60 3.66 -6.55
CA TYR A 223 -8.11 3.63 -7.94
C TYR A 223 -7.98 2.25 -8.58
N ASP A 224 -7.03 1.44 -8.15
CA ASP A 224 -6.85 0.07 -8.64
C ASP A 224 -8.03 -0.84 -8.32
N TYR A 225 -8.75 -0.63 -7.22
CA TYR A 225 -9.98 -1.37 -6.92
C TYR A 225 -11.06 -1.12 -7.99
N MET A 226 -11.32 0.16 -8.31
CA MET A 226 -12.29 0.52 -9.33
C MET A 226 -11.90 -0.06 -10.70
N VAL A 227 -10.62 0.10 -11.05
CA VAL A 227 -10.08 -0.42 -12.30
C VAL A 227 -10.18 -1.95 -12.33
N ASN A 228 -9.84 -2.62 -11.23
CA ASN A 228 -9.94 -4.07 -11.14
C ASN A 228 -11.39 -4.55 -11.31
N ALA A 229 -12.35 -3.87 -10.67
CA ALA A 229 -13.77 -4.20 -10.79
C ALA A 229 -14.27 -4.11 -12.24
N LEU A 230 -13.90 -3.03 -12.94
CA LEU A 230 -14.36 -2.75 -14.30
C LEU A 230 -13.62 -3.55 -15.39
N SER A 231 -12.36 -3.95 -15.15
CA SER A 231 -11.53 -4.68 -16.11
C SER A 231 -11.43 -6.17 -15.86
N TYR A 232 -12.09 -6.68 -14.81
CA TYR A 232 -11.99 -8.08 -14.40
C TYR A 232 -12.56 -9.03 -15.46
N SER A 233 -11.79 -10.06 -15.77
CA SER A 233 -12.22 -11.22 -16.57
C SER A 233 -11.64 -12.50 -15.99
N SER A 234 -12.11 -13.66 -16.43
CA SER A 234 -11.65 -14.97 -15.94
C SER A 234 -10.12 -15.17 -16.07
N ASP A 235 -9.52 -14.51 -17.06
CA ASP A 235 -8.10 -14.61 -17.40
C ASP A 235 -7.29 -13.35 -17.08
N PHE A 236 -7.91 -12.34 -16.43
CA PHE A 236 -7.26 -11.08 -16.09
C PHE A 236 -7.82 -10.45 -14.81
N SER A 237 -6.93 -10.16 -13.86
CA SER A 237 -7.21 -9.35 -12.68
C SER A 237 -6.14 -8.27 -12.54
N PHE A 238 -6.54 -7.02 -12.65
CA PHE A 238 -5.60 -5.89 -12.53
C PHE A 238 -4.93 -5.85 -11.15
N SER A 239 -5.65 -6.23 -10.10
CA SER A 239 -5.10 -6.31 -8.74
C SER A 239 -3.95 -7.32 -8.66
N VAL A 240 -4.11 -8.50 -9.26
CA VAL A 240 -3.06 -9.53 -9.31
C VAL A 240 -1.85 -9.06 -10.12
N GLU A 241 -2.08 -8.36 -11.24
CA GLU A 241 -0.99 -7.80 -12.05
C GLU A 241 -0.16 -6.76 -11.26
N ILE A 242 -0.82 -5.92 -10.46
CA ILE A 242 -0.13 -4.96 -9.57
C ILE A 242 0.67 -5.68 -8.47
N ASP A 243 0.13 -6.74 -7.86
CA ASP A 243 0.83 -7.50 -6.83
C ASP A 243 2.07 -8.22 -7.38
N ASN A 244 1.93 -8.87 -8.54
CA ASN A 244 3.05 -9.48 -9.26
C ASN A 244 4.13 -8.44 -9.64
N LEU A 245 3.71 -7.25 -10.06
CA LEU A 245 4.65 -6.17 -10.34
C LEU A 245 5.38 -5.70 -9.08
N LYS A 246 4.68 -5.55 -7.95
CA LYS A 246 5.32 -5.18 -6.66
C LYS A 246 6.33 -6.22 -6.20
N GLU A 247 6.01 -7.50 -6.35
CA GLU A 247 6.96 -8.58 -6.07
C GLU A 247 8.22 -8.47 -6.93
N GLN A 248 8.08 -8.24 -8.25
CA GLN A 248 9.22 -8.04 -9.14
C GLN A 248 10.01 -6.75 -8.82
N LEU A 249 9.35 -5.70 -8.34
CA LEU A 249 9.97 -4.44 -7.94
C LEU A 249 10.81 -4.58 -6.65
N SER A 250 10.58 -5.62 -5.83
CA SER A 250 11.32 -5.87 -4.59
C SER A 250 12.83 -6.06 -4.80
N GLN A 251 13.24 -6.55 -5.98
CA GLN A 251 14.66 -6.68 -6.34
C GLN A 251 15.40 -5.33 -6.40
N TYR A 252 14.66 -4.21 -6.49
CA TYR A 252 15.18 -2.84 -6.47
C TYR A 252 14.74 -2.07 -5.22
N HIS A 253 14.11 -2.72 -4.24
CA HIS A 253 13.50 -2.10 -3.06
C HIS A 253 12.41 -1.06 -3.40
N PHE A 254 11.62 -1.33 -4.44
CA PHE A 254 10.53 -0.49 -4.92
C PHE A 254 9.13 -1.09 -4.63
N GLU A 255 9.02 -2.21 -3.91
CA GLU A 255 7.75 -2.84 -3.53
C GLU A 255 6.84 -1.95 -2.67
N GLY A 256 7.42 -0.99 -1.96
CA GLY A 256 6.68 -0.02 -1.13
C GLY A 256 5.98 1.09 -1.91
N ILE A 257 6.15 1.18 -3.23
CA ILE A 257 5.40 2.15 -4.06
C ILE A 257 3.91 1.84 -3.97
N THR A 258 3.10 2.89 -3.79
CA THR A 258 1.65 2.75 -3.69
C THR A 258 1.03 2.27 -5.00
N ARG A 259 -0.05 1.49 -4.90
CA ARG A 259 -0.81 1.00 -6.05
C ARG A 259 -1.27 2.15 -6.96
N ASN A 260 -1.70 3.28 -6.38
CA ASN A 260 -2.08 4.47 -7.13
C ASN A 260 -0.95 5.04 -7.99
N ASN A 261 0.30 5.03 -7.50
CA ASN A 261 1.44 5.50 -8.27
C ASN A 261 1.79 4.53 -9.42
N LEU A 262 1.66 3.23 -9.21
CA LEU A 262 1.80 2.23 -10.27
C LEU A 262 0.68 2.36 -11.31
N PHE A 263 -0.55 2.61 -10.86
CA PHE A 263 -1.67 2.86 -11.77
C PHE A 263 -1.43 4.06 -12.69
N ARG A 264 -0.82 5.14 -12.18
CA ARG A 264 -0.45 6.31 -13.01
C ARG A 264 0.51 5.94 -14.15
N CYS A 265 1.40 4.98 -13.94
CA CYS A 265 2.25 4.48 -15.02
C CYS A 265 1.41 3.85 -16.14
N TYR A 266 0.46 3.00 -15.79
CA TYR A 266 -0.44 2.40 -16.78
C TYR A 266 -1.31 3.46 -17.45
N GLN A 267 -1.91 4.36 -16.68
CA GLN A 267 -2.73 5.46 -17.21
C GLN A 267 -1.99 6.27 -18.28
N SER A 268 -0.72 6.64 -18.01
CA SER A 268 0.11 7.40 -18.97
C SER A 268 0.43 6.63 -20.26
N ALA A 269 0.31 5.30 -20.25
CA ALA A 269 0.53 4.47 -21.45
C ALA A 269 -0.65 4.45 -22.41
N PHE A 270 -1.88 4.70 -21.92
CA PHE A 270 -3.09 4.69 -22.77
C PHE A 270 -3.27 5.99 -23.55
N ASP A 271 -3.13 7.13 -22.85
CA ASP A 271 -3.29 8.46 -23.48
C ASP A 271 -2.29 9.43 -22.87
N GLU A 272 -1.47 10.05 -23.69
CA GLU A 272 -0.46 11.01 -23.27
C GLU A 272 -1.09 12.27 -22.63
N LYS A 273 -2.35 12.58 -22.96
CA LYS A 273 -3.12 13.69 -22.38
C LYS A 273 -3.88 13.34 -21.11
N MET A 274 -4.11 12.04 -20.84
CA MET A 274 -4.87 11.56 -19.70
C MET A 274 -4.04 11.42 -18.41
N TYR A 275 -2.76 11.66 -18.48
CA TYR A 275 -1.81 11.41 -17.42
C TYR A 275 -2.23 11.94 -16.02
N PHE A 276 -2.91 13.10 -15.96
CA PHE A 276 -3.40 13.69 -14.70
C PHE A 276 -4.93 13.65 -14.56
N ASP A 277 -5.64 13.08 -15.52
CA ASP A 277 -7.09 13.08 -15.53
C ASP A 277 -7.64 11.83 -14.81
N GLN A 278 -8.04 12.02 -13.56
CA GLN A 278 -8.64 10.98 -12.74
C GLN A 278 -10.11 10.72 -13.13
N SER A 279 -10.78 11.69 -13.79
CA SER A 279 -12.21 11.57 -14.14
C SER A 279 -12.49 10.53 -15.22
N ASN A 280 -11.48 10.06 -15.95
CA ASN A 280 -11.61 9.10 -17.03
C ASN A 280 -11.16 7.67 -16.70
N ILE A 281 -10.92 7.36 -15.40
CA ILE A 281 -10.47 6.04 -14.96
C ILE A 281 -11.40 4.93 -15.40
N GLU A 282 -12.72 5.16 -15.31
CA GLU A 282 -13.74 4.20 -15.74
C GLU A 282 -13.65 3.89 -17.24
N LYS A 283 -13.56 4.96 -18.05
CA LYS A 283 -13.43 4.81 -19.51
C LYS A 283 -12.19 4.04 -19.89
N LEU A 284 -11.12 4.19 -19.07
CA LEU A 284 -9.88 3.49 -19.27
C LEU A 284 -10.03 1.99 -18.97
N ALA A 285 -10.64 1.64 -17.83
CA ALA A 285 -10.75 0.26 -17.36
C ALA A 285 -11.63 -0.62 -18.27
N VAL A 286 -12.64 -0.04 -18.94
CA VAL A 286 -13.53 -0.77 -19.84
C VAL A 286 -13.01 -0.87 -21.28
N ARG A 287 -11.84 -0.33 -21.58
CA ARG A 287 -11.26 -0.41 -22.94
C ARG A 287 -10.92 -1.85 -23.31
N PRO A 288 -11.24 -2.29 -24.53
CA PRO A 288 -10.91 -3.66 -24.98
C PRO A 288 -9.42 -3.98 -24.98
N ASP A 289 -8.56 -2.97 -25.13
CA ASP A 289 -7.10 -3.10 -25.17
C ASP A 289 -6.44 -3.00 -23.78
N PHE A 290 -7.22 -2.77 -22.69
CA PHE A 290 -6.70 -2.52 -21.34
C PHE A 290 -5.70 -3.59 -20.90
N LYS A 291 -6.08 -4.87 -20.91
CA LYS A 291 -5.24 -6.01 -20.56
C LYS A 291 -3.90 -6.01 -21.33
N ASN A 292 -3.97 -5.75 -22.66
CA ASN A 292 -2.78 -5.76 -23.51
C ASN A 292 -1.84 -4.61 -23.18
N VAL A 293 -2.39 -3.41 -22.91
CA VAL A 293 -1.58 -2.24 -22.54
C VAL A 293 -0.92 -2.46 -21.18
N VAL A 294 -1.64 -3.02 -20.20
CA VAL A 294 -1.05 -3.37 -18.90
C VAL A 294 0.13 -4.31 -19.09
N LYS A 295 -0.04 -5.43 -19.80
CA LYS A 295 1.03 -6.40 -20.06
C LYS A 295 2.22 -5.80 -20.79
N LYS A 296 1.99 -4.92 -21.76
CA LYS A 296 3.05 -4.23 -22.50
C LYS A 296 3.80 -3.18 -21.67
N THR A 297 3.12 -2.53 -20.71
CA THR A 297 3.70 -1.44 -19.90
C THR A 297 4.52 -1.95 -18.73
N THR A 298 4.14 -3.06 -18.12
CA THR A 298 4.83 -3.68 -16.97
C THR A 298 6.36 -3.79 -17.13
N PRO A 299 6.91 -4.28 -18.25
CA PRO A 299 8.36 -4.35 -18.45
C PRO A 299 9.05 -2.98 -18.42
N TYR A 300 8.37 -1.92 -18.86
CA TYR A 300 8.93 -0.56 -18.85
C TYR A 300 8.92 0.06 -17.45
N ILE A 301 7.96 -0.28 -16.60
CA ILE A 301 7.97 0.09 -15.18
C ILE A 301 9.18 -0.55 -14.49
N LEU A 302 9.42 -1.83 -14.72
CA LEU A 302 10.59 -2.54 -14.19
C LEU A 302 11.91 -1.96 -14.72
N LYS A 303 11.98 -1.60 -16.01
CA LYS A 303 13.14 -0.95 -16.61
C LYS A 303 13.40 0.43 -16.00
N ALA A 304 12.35 1.19 -15.71
CA ALA A 304 12.43 2.48 -15.03
C ALA A 304 12.95 2.34 -13.59
N ALA A 305 12.42 1.41 -12.81
CA ALA A 305 12.90 1.14 -11.45
C ALA A 305 14.37 0.70 -11.46
N LYS A 306 14.75 -0.19 -12.38
CA LYS A 306 16.15 -0.61 -12.57
C LYS A 306 17.06 0.56 -12.90
N PHE A 307 16.64 1.48 -13.76
CA PHE A 307 17.40 2.66 -14.11
C PHE A 307 17.57 3.60 -12.91
N LEU A 308 16.48 3.91 -12.20
CA LEU A 308 16.51 4.73 -10.99
C LEU A 308 17.48 4.12 -9.95
N TYR A 309 17.40 2.82 -9.74
CA TYR A 309 18.28 2.09 -8.82
C TYR A 309 19.74 2.11 -9.26
N LYS A 310 20.03 1.69 -10.52
CA LYS A 310 21.39 1.49 -10.98
C LYS A 310 22.10 2.76 -11.42
N GLU A 311 21.37 3.69 -12.05
CA GLU A 311 21.97 4.86 -12.70
C GLU A 311 21.85 6.15 -11.89
N LEU A 312 20.87 6.21 -10.97
CA LEU A 312 20.58 7.39 -10.16
C LEU A 312 20.69 7.15 -8.65
N ASN A 313 21.15 5.96 -8.26
CA ASN A 313 21.34 5.54 -6.87
C ASN A 313 20.09 5.67 -5.99
N VAL A 314 18.89 5.58 -6.59
CA VAL A 314 17.64 5.48 -5.84
C VAL A 314 17.52 4.04 -5.33
N VAL A 315 18.30 3.72 -4.30
CA VAL A 315 18.47 2.35 -3.78
C VAL A 315 17.30 1.84 -2.94
N ASP A 316 16.35 2.70 -2.66
CA ASP A 316 15.07 2.40 -2.01
C ASP A 316 14.04 3.41 -2.53
N TYR A 317 12.77 2.99 -2.72
CA TYR A 317 11.71 3.87 -3.20
C TYR A 317 11.50 5.11 -2.30
N LYS A 318 11.83 5.01 -1.02
CA LYS A 318 11.76 6.13 -0.07
C LYS A 318 12.69 7.29 -0.45
N LEU A 319 13.75 7.00 -1.20
CA LEU A 319 14.66 8.01 -1.74
C LEU A 319 14.16 8.63 -3.04
N LEU A 320 13.15 8.05 -3.71
CA LEU A 320 12.58 8.69 -4.90
C LEU A 320 12.02 10.05 -4.50
N PRO A 321 12.54 11.17 -5.06
CA PRO A 321 12.12 12.51 -4.65
C PRO A 321 10.63 12.75 -4.87
N TYR A 322 10.15 12.34 -6.04
CA TYR A 322 8.74 12.39 -6.42
C TYR A 322 8.31 11.11 -7.09
N ASN A 323 7.21 10.52 -6.65
CA ASN A 323 6.68 9.29 -7.26
C ASN A 323 6.36 9.46 -8.76
N ILE A 324 6.04 10.68 -9.18
CA ILE A 324 5.77 11.02 -10.58
C ILE A 324 7.00 10.83 -11.47
N GLN A 325 8.21 10.94 -10.94
CA GLN A 325 9.44 10.69 -11.71
C GLN A 325 9.51 9.27 -12.27
N LEU A 326 8.95 8.28 -11.56
CA LEU A 326 8.85 6.92 -12.07
C LEU A 326 8.04 6.87 -13.38
N VAL A 327 6.95 7.66 -13.46
CA VAL A 327 6.09 7.70 -14.66
C VAL A 327 6.83 8.29 -15.85
N PHE A 328 7.56 9.39 -15.66
CA PHE A 328 8.37 9.98 -16.73
C PHE A 328 9.48 9.05 -17.21
N VAL A 329 10.20 8.42 -16.28
CA VAL A 329 11.26 7.46 -16.63
C VAL A 329 10.68 6.23 -17.34
N MET A 330 9.53 5.72 -16.89
CA MET A 330 8.84 4.63 -17.58
C MET A 330 8.44 5.06 -19.00
N LYS A 331 7.86 6.26 -19.16
CA LYS A 331 7.46 6.79 -20.47
C LYS A 331 8.65 6.95 -21.40
N PHE A 332 9.79 7.41 -20.88
CA PHE A 332 11.05 7.48 -21.63
C PHE A 332 11.41 6.12 -22.25
N PHE A 333 11.44 5.05 -21.44
CA PHE A 333 11.78 3.72 -21.93
C PHE A 333 10.69 3.08 -22.79
N SER A 334 9.44 3.47 -22.64
CA SER A 334 8.35 2.97 -23.48
C SER A 334 8.36 3.58 -24.89
N LYS A 335 8.86 4.80 -25.05
CA LYS A 335 9.02 5.48 -26.34
C LYS A 335 10.40 5.19 -26.97
N LEU A 336 11.44 5.26 -26.19
CA LEU A 336 12.82 5.03 -26.64
C LEU A 336 13.28 3.64 -26.18
N HIS A 337 13.00 2.61 -26.98
CA HIS A 337 13.34 1.22 -26.63
C HIS A 337 14.85 1.02 -26.47
N THR A 338 15.66 1.70 -27.30
CA THR A 338 17.12 1.68 -27.30
C THR A 338 17.68 3.10 -27.29
N PRO A 339 17.60 3.83 -26.15
CA PRO A 339 18.08 5.20 -26.08
C PRO A 339 19.59 5.28 -26.26
N ASN A 340 20.05 6.32 -26.95
CA ASN A 340 21.46 6.60 -27.10
C ASN A 340 22.07 7.25 -25.82
N LYS A 341 23.40 7.40 -25.80
CA LYS A 341 24.12 7.96 -24.63
C LYS A 341 23.67 9.39 -24.28
N MET A 342 23.39 10.24 -25.28
CA MET A 342 22.96 11.62 -25.07
C MET A 342 21.56 11.66 -24.44
N GLN A 343 20.62 10.83 -24.91
CA GLN A 343 19.29 10.72 -24.34
C GLN A 343 19.31 10.22 -22.89
N ILE A 344 20.17 9.26 -22.58
CA ILE A 344 20.36 8.79 -21.19
C ILE A 344 20.95 9.89 -20.31
N GLN A 345 21.93 10.67 -20.81
CA GLN A 345 22.50 11.78 -20.05
C GLN A 345 21.47 12.89 -19.81
N GLU A 346 20.64 13.20 -20.81
CA GLU A 346 19.57 14.18 -20.66
C GLU A 346 18.49 13.71 -19.67
N LEU A 347 18.12 12.41 -19.68
CA LEU A 347 17.23 11.85 -18.67
C LEU A 347 17.80 11.98 -17.25
N LYS A 348 19.11 11.73 -17.07
CA LYS A 348 19.79 11.92 -15.79
C LYS A 348 19.78 13.39 -15.38
N ARG A 349 20.07 14.31 -16.31
CA ARG A 349 20.01 15.75 -16.10
C ARG A 349 18.60 16.20 -15.69
N TRP A 350 17.55 15.73 -16.39
CA TRP A 350 16.15 15.97 -16.07
C TRP A 350 15.83 15.55 -14.64
N PHE A 351 16.22 14.34 -14.25
CA PHE A 351 15.96 13.81 -12.90
C PHE A 351 16.58 14.72 -11.83
N TRP A 352 17.84 15.13 -12.00
CA TRP A 352 18.52 15.96 -11.03
C TRP A 352 17.94 17.38 -10.96
N ILE A 353 17.66 18.02 -12.11
CA ILE A 353 17.06 19.36 -12.13
C ILE A 353 15.70 19.33 -11.45
N THR A 354 14.81 18.39 -11.80
CA THR A 354 13.48 18.30 -11.21
C THR A 354 13.52 17.97 -9.71
N THR A 355 14.55 17.28 -9.26
CA THR A 355 14.79 16.98 -7.84
C THR A 355 15.24 18.23 -7.08
N TYR A 356 16.30 18.91 -7.54
CA TYR A 356 16.88 20.03 -6.83
C TYR A 356 16.01 21.29 -6.83
N SER A 357 15.28 21.53 -7.90
CA SER A 357 14.44 22.73 -8.05
C SER A 357 13.07 22.65 -7.37
N ASN A 358 12.77 21.59 -6.63
CA ASN A 358 11.44 21.35 -6.06
C ASN A 358 10.31 21.36 -7.10
N TYR A 359 10.63 20.91 -8.31
CA TYR A 359 9.88 21.08 -9.55
C TYR A 359 8.39 20.74 -9.43
N PHE A 360 8.07 19.55 -8.98
CA PHE A 360 6.69 19.06 -8.91
C PHE A 360 5.90 19.58 -7.71
N THR A 361 6.53 20.33 -6.80
CA THR A 361 5.84 21.00 -5.69
C THR A 361 5.44 22.42 -6.07
N ILE A 362 6.34 23.15 -6.76
CA ILE A 362 6.09 24.55 -7.13
C ILE A 362 5.17 24.68 -8.34
N TYR A 363 5.13 23.70 -9.23
CA TYR A 363 4.26 23.73 -10.39
C TYR A 363 2.84 23.27 -10.07
N SER A 364 1.85 24.07 -10.48
CA SER A 364 0.44 23.70 -10.49
C SER A 364 0.21 22.43 -11.33
N LEU A 365 -0.94 21.79 -11.17
CA LEU A 365 -1.31 20.64 -12.00
C LEU A 365 -1.29 20.97 -13.50
N SER A 366 -1.68 22.19 -13.88
CA SER A 366 -1.60 22.65 -15.27
C SER A 366 -0.17 22.67 -15.78
N ASN A 367 0.77 23.20 -14.99
CA ASN A 367 2.18 23.26 -15.38
C ASN A 367 2.84 21.88 -15.37
N GLN A 368 2.40 20.98 -14.48
CA GLN A 368 2.85 19.57 -14.52
C GLN A 368 2.40 18.87 -15.80
N ARG A 369 1.19 19.18 -16.30
CA ARG A 369 0.73 18.69 -17.62
C ARG A 369 1.60 19.20 -18.76
N LYS A 370 1.87 20.51 -18.79
CA LYS A 370 2.78 21.12 -19.77
C LYS A 370 4.18 20.50 -19.70
N ALA A 371 4.68 20.27 -18.48
CA ALA A 371 5.97 19.59 -18.29
C ALA A 371 5.99 18.18 -18.87
N PHE A 372 4.90 17.43 -18.75
CA PHE A 372 4.79 16.10 -19.33
C PHE A 372 4.68 16.16 -20.87
N GLU A 373 3.86 17.07 -21.41
CA GLU A 373 3.74 17.30 -22.85
C GLU A 373 5.09 17.71 -23.46
N TYR A 374 5.82 18.62 -22.79
CA TYR A 374 7.15 19.03 -23.22
C TYR A 374 8.16 17.88 -23.18
N PHE A 375 8.08 17.03 -22.17
CA PHE A 375 8.91 15.84 -22.07
C PHE A 375 8.59 14.84 -23.20
N LEU A 376 7.33 14.75 -23.62
CA LEU A 376 6.94 13.95 -24.78
C LEU A 376 7.50 14.52 -26.09
N SER A 377 7.50 15.84 -26.26
CA SER A 377 8.14 16.51 -27.41
C SER A 377 9.65 16.21 -27.47
N PHE A 378 10.32 16.13 -26.31
CA PHE A 378 11.71 15.66 -26.26
C PHE A 378 11.83 14.20 -26.71
N LEU A 379 10.95 13.32 -26.26
CA LEU A 379 10.96 11.90 -26.68
C LEU A 379 10.68 11.71 -28.18
N ASN A 380 9.92 12.61 -28.77
CA ASN A 380 9.63 12.62 -30.20
C ASN A 380 10.76 13.27 -31.05
N GLY A 381 11.77 13.88 -30.39
CA GLY A 381 12.85 14.58 -31.09
C GLY A 381 12.47 15.99 -31.61
N GLU A 382 11.39 16.56 -31.08
CA GLU A 382 10.90 17.91 -31.45
C GLU A 382 11.67 19.02 -30.71
N VAL A 383 12.23 18.70 -29.54
CA VAL A 383 13.06 19.60 -28.72
C VAL A 383 14.28 18.86 -28.16
N ASP A 384 15.38 19.59 -27.93
CA ASP A 384 16.66 18.99 -27.53
C ASP A 384 16.78 18.77 -26.02
N ASN A 385 16.04 19.50 -25.19
CA ASN A 385 16.07 19.35 -23.74
C ASN A 385 14.73 18.78 -23.21
N SER A 386 14.81 18.13 -22.06
CA SER A 386 13.66 17.40 -21.49
C SER A 386 12.96 18.17 -20.37
N VAL A 387 13.49 19.32 -19.92
CA VAL A 387 12.99 20.07 -18.76
C VAL A 387 12.19 21.28 -19.21
N TYR A 388 10.87 21.27 -18.96
CA TYR A 388 10.01 22.41 -19.20
C TYR A 388 10.31 23.55 -18.22
N SER A 389 10.31 24.79 -18.71
CA SER A 389 10.38 26.01 -17.90
C SER A 389 9.38 27.04 -18.39
N ASP A 390 8.64 27.68 -17.50
CA ASP A 390 7.78 28.82 -17.82
C ASP A 390 8.59 30.06 -18.26
N ASN A 391 9.84 30.14 -17.83
CA ASN A 391 10.78 31.17 -18.22
C ASN A 391 12.16 30.58 -18.51
N PRO A 392 12.44 30.19 -19.76
CA PRO A 392 13.70 29.55 -20.15
C PRO A 392 14.95 30.42 -19.94
N SER A 393 14.79 31.74 -19.82
CA SER A 393 15.91 32.67 -19.61
C SER A 393 16.40 32.71 -18.16
N VAL A 394 15.67 32.12 -17.23
CA VAL A 394 16.02 32.04 -15.81
C VAL A 394 16.48 30.62 -15.47
N PRO A 395 17.71 30.45 -14.96
CA PRO A 395 18.18 29.13 -14.57
C PRO A 395 17.37 28.59 -13.40
N PHE A 396 17.21 27.28 -13.36
CA PHE A 396 16.62 26.59 -12.20
C PHE A 396 17.49 26.83 -10.96
N ARG A 397 16.85 26.89 -9.80
CA ARG A 397 17.52 27.10 -8.51
C ARG A 397 17.29 25.97 -7.57
N THR A 398 18.28 25.64 -6.74
CA THR A 398 18.07 24.65 -5.67
C THR A 398 17.21 25.24 -4.57
N LEU A 399 16.58 24.39 -3.76
CA LEU A 399 16.15 24.81 -2.42
C LEU A 399 17.39 25.07 -1.54
N PRO A 400 17.26 25.90 -0.48
CA PRO A 400 18.35 26.14 0.47
C PRO A 400 18.89 24.84 1.06
N PHE A 401 20.16 24.84 1.46
CA PHE A 401 20.78 23.70 2.11
C PHE A 401 19.96 23.27 3.35
N PRO A 402 19.63 21.99 3.54
CA PRO A 402 18.70 21.57 4.58
C PRO A 402 19.31 21.74 5.96
N LYS A 403 18.51 22.18 6.93
CA LYS A 403 18.94 22.27 8.34
C LYS A 403 18.94 20.89 9.02
N THR A 404 18.01 20.03 8.62
CA THR A 404 17.87 18.67 9.12
C THR A 404 17.61 17.71 7.97
N VAL A 405 18.05 16.45 8.11
CA VAL A 405 17.83 15.40 7.12
C VAL A 405 16.59 14.59 7.47
N SER A 406 15.66 14.50 6.52
CA SER A 406 14.44 13.70 6.63
C SER A 406 14.09 13.05 5.29
N LEU A 407 13.70 11.79 5.31
CA LEU A 407 13.25 11.05 4.12
C LEU A 407 11.90 11.54 3.56
N SER A 408 11.19 12.42 4.28
CA SER A 408 9.98 13.09 3.76
C SER A 408 10.29 14.30 2.92
N GLY A 409 11.45 14.95 3.11
CA GLY A 409 11.83 16.19 2.44
C GLY A 409 12.57 15.96 1.13
N VAL A 410 12.11 16.56 0.03
CA VAL A 410 12.74 16.43 -1.29
C VAL A 410 14.19 16.92 -1.28
N ARG A 411 14.47 18.07 -0.62
CA ARG A 411 15.83 18.60 -0.53
C ARG A 411 16.80 17.68 0.24
N SER A 412 16.30 17.02 1.28
CA SER A 412 17.07 15.98 2.00
C SER A 412 17.35 14.77 1.12
N LYS A 413 16.36 14.32 0.35
CA LYS A 413 16.55 13.22 -0.60
C LYS A 413 17.57 13.58 -1.69
N ALA A 414 17.53 14.84 -2.21
CA ALA A 414 18.51 15.33 -3.17
C ALA A 414 19.93 15.24 -2.62
N LEU A 415 20.14 15.69 -1.38
CA LEU A 415 21.43 15.63 -0.70
C LEU A 415 21.92 14.18 -0.50
N ILE A 416 21.03 13.30 -0.03
CA ILE A 416 21.37 11.88 0.17
C ILE A 416 21.75 11.22 -1.15
N LEU A 417 20.98 11.46 -2.21
CA LEU A 417 21.27 10.91 -3.54
C LEU A 417 22.59 11.46 -4.10
N PHE A 418 22.90 12.74 -3.85
CA PHE A 418 24.18 13.33 -4.20
C PHE A 418 25.33 12.66 -3.44
N GLU A 419 25.23 12.48 -2.12
CA GLU A 419 26.24 11.79 -1.33
C GLU A 419 26.44 10.34 -1.82
N LEU A 420 25.36 9.64 -2.18
CA LEU A 420 25.43 8.30 -2.79
C LEU A 420 26.10 8.32 -4.16
N GLN A 421 25.84 9.34 -4.97
CA GLN A 421 26.50 9.51 -6.27
C GLN A 421 28.00 9.75 -6.07
N LEU A 422 28.40 10.59 -5.14
CA LEU A 422 29.78 10.87 -4.80
C LEU A 422 30.49 9.61 -4.26
N LEU A 423 29.81 8.85 -3.40
CA LEU A 423 30.30 7.59 -2.88
C LEU A 423 30.58 6.59 -4.01
N ARG A 424 29.65 6.49 -4.98
CA ARG A 424 29.81 5.64 -6.17
C ARG A 424 31.00 6.07 -7.03
N GLU A 425 31.15 7.36 -7.29
CA GLU A 425 32.26 7.91 -8.10
C GLU A 425 33.62 7.65 -7.44
N ARG A 426 33.69 7.81 -6.12
CA ARG A 426 34.92 7.60 -5.34
C ARG A 426 35.27 6.13 -5.11
N SER A 427 34.27 5.28 -4.89
CA SER A 427 34.48 3.84 -4.65
C SER A 427 34.58 3.04 -5.94
N LYS A 428 34.14 3.58 -7.07
CA LYS A 428 34.00 2.89 -8.37
C LYS A 428 33.11 1.64 -8.31
N LYS A 429 32.27 1.50 -7.26
CA LYS A 429 31.35 0.39 -7.05
C LYS A 429 29.90 0.85 -7.22
N ILE A 430 29.10 0.01 -7.89
CA ILE A 430 27.65 0.19 -7.96
C ILE A 430 27.05 -0.48 -6.73
N PRO A 431 26.17 0.20 -5.96
CA PRO A 431 25.44 -0.44 -4.89
C PRO A 431 24.51 -1.50 -5.45
N THR A 432 24.78 -2.78 -5.19
CA THR A 432 24.09 -3.87 -5.88
C THR A 432 23.14 -4.69 -5.01
N ALA A 433 23.20 -4.60 -3.69
CA ALA A 433 22.42 -5.51 -2.84
C ALA A 433 22.12 -4.98 -1.44
N TYR A 434 22.12 -3.68 -1.22
CA TYR A 434 22.09 -3.13 0.13
C TYR A 434 20.93 -2.14 0.31
N GLY A 435 20.16 -2.32 1.36
CA GLY A 435 19.22 -1.29 1.81
C GLY A 435 19.98 -0.05 2.28
N LEU A 436 19.39 1.13 2.10
CA LEU A 436 19.94 2.37 2.62
C LEU A 436 19.71 2.43 4.14
N THR A 437 20.77 2.77 4.88
CA THR A 437 20.68 3.19 6.27
C THR A 437 21.33 4.55 6.43
N LEU A 438 20.64 5.46 7.13
CA LEU A 438 21.24 6.72 7.54
C LEU A 438 21.85 6.54 8.94
N GLY A 439 23.17 6.62 9.02
CA GLY A 439 23.91 6.63 10.27
C GLY A 439 24.20 8.05 10.73
N LYS A 440 24.27 8.27 12.05
CA LYS A 440 24.80 9.49 12.64
C LYS A 440 26.24 9.27 13.04
N LEU A 441 27.11 10.28 12.80
CA LEU A 441 28.50 10.27 13.28
C LEU A 441 28.58 10.37 14.80
N ASP A 442 27.62 11.01 15.44
CA ASP A 442 27.43 11.02 16.90
C ASP A 442 25.92 11.00 17.22
N SER A 443 25.48 10.05 18.02
CA SER A 443 24.07 9.90 18.42
C SER A 443 23.56 11.03 19.31
N LYS A 444 24.45 11.80 19.96
CA LYS A 444 24.12 12.94 20.81
C LYS A 444 23.89 14.22 20.01
N LEU A 445 24.31 14.25 18.74
CA LEU A 445 24.15 15.42 17.88
C LEU A 445 22.82 15.36 17.12
N PRO A 446 22.28 16.52 16.69
CA PRO A 446 21.04 16.59 15.91
C PRO A 446 21.21 15.91 14.54
N SER A 447 20.09 15.64 13.88
CA SER A 447 20.06 15.08 12.52
C SER A 447 20.40 16.14 11.46
N SER A 448 21.47 16.91 11.69
CA SER A 448 21.99 17.88 10.73
C SER A 448 22.74 17.16 9.59
N PRO A 449 22.78 17.73 8.38
CA PRO A 449 23.42 17.11 7.22
C PRO A 449 24.87 16.69 7.46
N GLU A 450 25.62 17.52 8.14
CA GLU A 450 27.03 17.26 8.47
C GLU A 450 27.24 16.09 9.44
N ASN A 451 26.19 15.67 10.18
CA ASN A 451 26.22 14.54 11.11
C ASN A 451 25.69 13.25 10.50
N ILE A 452 25.04 13.30 9.34
CA ILE A 452 24.42 12.14 8.69
C ILE A 452 25.33 11.61 7.58
N VAL A 453 25.44 10.30 7.51
CA VAL A 453 26.11 9.58 6.41
C VAL A 453 25.17 8.52 5.85
N PRO A 454 24.97 8.45 4.52
CA PRO A 454 24.29 7.33 3.90
C PRO A 454 25.24 6.13 3.90
N THR A 455 24.73 4.99 4.31
CA THR A 455 25.49 3.74 4.32
C THR A 455 24.72 2.65 3.60
N TYR A 456 25.42 1.82 2.86
CA TYR A 456 24.88 0.59 2.32
C TYR A 456 25.07 -0.51 3.36
N MET A 457 23.99 -1.18 3.76
CA MET A 457 24.08 -2.29 4.70
C MET A 457 23.71 -3.61 4.04
N ALA A 458 24.59 -4.61 4.21
CA ALA A 458 24.20 -5.99 3.96
C ALA A 458 23.10 -6.39 4.96
N LYS A 459 22.15 -7.23 4.55
CA LYS A 459 21.02 -7.71 5.35
C LYS A 459 21.36 -8.22 6.77
N ASN A 460 22.65 -8.46 7.07
CA ASN A 460 23.14 -9.07 8.31
C ASN A 460 23.94 -8.13 9.21
N TYR A 461 24.02 -6.84 8.92
CA TYR A 461 24.77 -5.91 9.80
C TYR A 461 23.87 -5.31 10.87
N ARG A 462 24.12 -5.66 12.14
CA ARG A 462 23.25 -5.32 13.27
C ARG A 462 23.50 -3.97 13.94
N SER A 463 24.56 -3.27 13.67
CA SER A 463 24.75 -1.91 14.21
C SER A 463 25.92 -1.20 13.54
N PHE A 464 25.66 -0.01 13.06
CA PHE A 464 26.70 0.95 12.69
C PHE A 464 27.17 1.65 13.98
N ASN A 465 28.43 1.42 14.38
CA ASN A 465 29.05 2.19 15.45
C ASN A 465 30.01 3.19 14.79
N PRO A 466 29.68 4.48 14.80
CA PRO A 466 30.46 5.51 14.12
C PRO A 466 31.66 5.98 14.96
N ASN A 467 32.41 5.06 15.57
CA ASN A 467 33.69 5.43 16.12
C ASN A 467 34.64 5.80 14.96
N LEU A 468 34.81 7.09 14.75
CA LEU A 468 35.65 7.73 13.70
C LEU A 468 37.10 7.20 13.61
N LYS A 469 37.52 6.34 14.52
CA LYS A 469 38.90 5.87 14.62
C LYS A 469 39.24 4.58 13.89
N SER A 470 38.28 3.84 13.30
CA SER A 470 38.58 2.46 12.87
C SER A 470 37.94 1.94 11.58
N PHE A 471 37.41 2.77 10.69
CA PHE A 471 36.88 2.26 9.43
C PHE A 471 37.87 2.38 8.29
N ASN A 472 38.76 1.40 8.17
CA ASN A 472 39.43 1.09 6.91
C ASN A 472 38.52 0.12 6.15
N HIS A 473 38.09 0.50 4.97
CA HIS A 473 37.49 -0.44 4.03
C HIS A 473 38.53 -1.52 3.67
N ALA A 474 38.12 -2.77 3.53
CA ALA A 474 38.99 -3.90 3.17
C ALA A 474 39.75 -3.75 1.81
N GLU A 475 39.65 -2.60 1.16
CA GLU A 475 40.24 -2.29 -0.15
C GLU A 475 41.09 -1.02 -0.19
N GLY A 476 41.55 -0.52 0.97
CA GLY A 476 42.51 0.60 1.03
C GLY A 476 41.97 2.00 0.79
N ILE A 477 40.65 2.18 0.56
CA ILE A 477 40.00 3.50 0.46
C ILE A 477 39.47 3.90 1.84
N SER A 478 39.94 5.03 2.36
CA SER A 478 39.51 5.54 3.66
C SER A 478 38.01 5.88 3.67
N TYR A 479 37.28 5.41 4.68
CA TYR A 479 35.89 5.77 4.95
C TYR A 479 35.71 7.28 5.01
N ASN A 480 36.65 8.00 5.62
CA ASN A 480 36.64 9.44 5.71
C ASN A 480 36.66 10.11 4.33
N PHE A 481 37.46 9.59 3.41
CA PHE A 481 37.49 10.10 2.04
C PHE A 481 36.16 9.87 1.31
N LEU A 482 35.56 8.69 1.46
CA LEU A 482 34.29 8.34 0.82
C LEU A 482 33.16 9.28 1.27
N HIS A 483 33.12 9.64 2.54
CA HIS A 483 32.04 10.40 3.15
C HIS A 483 32.37 11.88 3.44
N LEU A 484 33.42 12.42 2.82
CA LEU A 484 33.83 13.82 3.05
C LEU A 484 34.12 14.15 4.53
N ILE A 485 34.62 13.20 5.30
CA ILE A 485 34.97 13.42 6.71
C ILE A 485 36.41 13.91 6.78
N PRO A 486 36.65 15.16 7.22
CA PRO A 486 38.01 15.68 7.36
C PRO A 486 38.79 14.89 8.42
N PRO A 487 40.12 14.77 8.32
CA PRO A 487 40.92 14.16 9.37
C PRO A 487 40.74 14.95 10.67
N ILE A 488 40.55 14.23 11.78
CA ILE A 488 40.47 14.81 13.13
C ILE A 488 41.88 14.84 13.68
N ASN A 489 42.42 16.04 13.87
CA ASN A 489 43.66 16.21 14.61
C ASN A 489 43.40 16.00 16.10
N GLN A 490 44.40 15.53 16.85
CA GLN A 490 44.26 15.12 18.29
C GLN A 490 43.77 16.25 19.22
N VAL A 491 43.71 17.52 18.74
CA VAL A 491 43.33 18.71 19.49
C VAL A 491 41.96 19.28 19.10
N GLU A 492 41.30 18.72 18.05
CA GLU A 492 40.04 19.27 17.54
C GLU A 492 38.80 18.59 18.14
N ASP A 493 37.85 19.44 18.54
CA ASP A 493 36.50 18.99 18.92
C ASP A 493 35.75 18.43 17.68
N LEU A 494 34.95 17.39 17.85
CA LEU A 494 34.06 16.81 16.83
C LEU A 494 33.20 17.89 16.13
N LYS A 495 32.76 18.90 16.87
CA LYS A 495 31.99 20.01 16.32
C LYS A 495 32.72 20.80 15.22
N ASP A 496 34.02 20.99 15.38
CA ASP A 496 34.82 21.71 14.36
C ASP A 496 35.09 20.82 13.13
N CYS A 497 35.27 19.53 13.34
CA CYS A 497 35.31 18.54 12.26
C CYS A 497 33.98 18.55 11.46
N LEU A 498 32.83 18.58 12.12
CA LEU A 498 31.52 18.64 11.46
C LEU A 498 31.30 19.96 10.70
N LYS A 499 31.73 21.12 11.23
CA LYS A 499 31.68 22.40 10.50
C LYS A 499 32.50 22.34 9.20
N ARG A 500 33.69 21.75 9.26
CA ARG A 500 34.54 21.55 8.05
C ARG A 500 33.88 20.58 7.07
N ARG A 501 33.29 19.45 7.56
CA ARG A 501 32.55 18.51 6.73
C ARG A 501 31.38 19.19 6.01
N LYS A 502 30.60 20.01 6.72
CA LYS A 502 29.50 20.78 6.13
C LYS A 502 29.97 21.66 4.97
N LYS A 503 31.10 22.38 5.16
CA LYS A 503 31.67 23.21 4.12
C LYS A 503 32.08 22.42 2.89
N LEU A 504 32.72 21.26 3.08
CA LEU A 504 33.09 20.35 1.99
C LEU A 504 31.87 19.79 1.24
N ILE A 505 30.82 19.39 1.97
CA ILE A 505 29.58 18.93 1.35
C ILE A 505 28.97 20.03 0.46
N ILE A 506 28.86 21.24 0.98
CA ILE A 506 28.31 22.41 0.25
C ILE A 506 29.15 22.72 -1.01
N GLU A 507 30.45 22.74 -0.90
CA GLU A 507 31.36 22.99 -2.03
C GLU A 507 31.23 21.93 -3.13
N GLU A 508 31.25 20.67 -2.77
CA GLU A 508 31.11 19.56 -3.72
C GLU A 508 29.70 19.50 -4.36
N GLU A 509 28.66 19.75 -3.57
CA GLU A 509 27.28 19.79 -4.07
C GLU A 509 27.06 21.00 -4.99
N GLN A 510 27.61 22.17 -4.65
CA GLN A 510 27.58 23.37 -5.49
C GLN A 510 28.26 23.10 -6.85
N ASN A 511 29.41 22.46 -6.85
CA ASN A 511 30.12 22.08 -8.07
C ASN A 511 29.28 21.09 -8.92
N PHE A 512 28.62 20.14 -8.28
CA PHE A 512 27.74 19.19 -8.95
C PHE A 512 26.54 19.91 -9.59
N VAL A 513 25.84 20.76 -8.85
CA VAL A 513 24.66 21.51 -9.28
C VAL A 513 25.00 22.50 -10.41
N SER A 514 26.16 23.17 -10.34
CA SER A 514 26.62 24.05 -11.40
C SER A 514 26.83 23.35 -12.75
N LYS A 515 27.29 22.09 -12.72
CA LYS A 515 27.41 21.27 -13.94
C LYS A 515 26.05 20.92 -14.57
N LEU A 516 24.97 20.98 -13.82
CA LEU A 516 23.60 20.81 -14.32
C LEU A 516 23.04 22.10 -14.96
N GLY A 517 23.74 23.24 -14.86
CA GLY A 517 23.29 24.55 -15.30
C GLY A 517 22.26 25.17 -14.35
N MET A 518 22.38 24.92 -13.05
CA MET A 518 21.48 25.46 -12.01
C MET A 518 22.21 26.39 -11.06
N ASP A 519 21.46 27.35 -10.49
CA ASP A 519 21.93 28.21 -9.40
C ASP A 519 21.82 27.45 -8.05
N TYR A 520 22.91 27.44 -7.30
CA TYR A 520 22.94 26.85 -5.97
C TYR A 520 22.60 27.88 -4.88
N ILE A 521 21.60 27.55 -4.03
CA ILE A 521 21.23 28.37 -2.86
C ILE A 521 21.82 27.71 -1.60
N LYS A 522 22.69 28.47 -0.88
CA LYS A 522 23.34 28.04 0.36
C LYS A 522 22.39 27.98 1.54
#